data_843cc609aca153efab2ceaf43edb6c72
#
_entry.id   843cc609aca153efab2ceaf43edb6c72
#
_cell.length_a   1.000
_cell.length_b   1.000
_cell.length_c   1.000
_cell.angle_alpha   90.00
_cell.angle_beta   90.00
_cell.angle_gamma   90.00
#
_symmetry.space_group_name_H-M   'P 1'
#
loop_
_entity.id
_entity.type
_entity.pdbx_description
1 polymer ?
#
loop_
_entity_poly.entity_id
_entity_poly.type
_entity_poly.pdbx_seq_one_letter_code
_entity_poly.pdbx_strand_id
1 'polypeptide(L)' 'MKTVYYYSRPNCALCEEGLLTLRLVQEDLAFDLQILNIEEDDALHEKYMLMIPVVVCDGEVIQYGNLDYPTVYEGLDDEI' A
#
# COMPACT_ATOMS: atom_id res chain seq x y z
N MET A 1 -2.67 9.63 14.20
CA MET A 1 -3.37 8.92 13.11
C MET A 1 -2.68 7.60 12.84
N LYS A 2 -3.43 6.65 12.31
CA LYS A 2 -2.84 5.38 11.88
C LYS A 2 -1.85 5.61 10.75
N THR A 3 -0.85 4.76 10.66
CA THR A 3 0.13 4.79 9.58
C THR A 3 -0.16 3.63 8.62
N VAL A 4 -0.27 3.96 7.35
CA VAL A 4 -0.42 2.99 6.27
C VAL A 4 0.91 2.87 5.56
N TYR A 5 1.36 1.66 5.33
CA TYR A 5 2.62 1.38 4.63
C TYR A 5 2.32 0.91 3.21
N TYR A 6 3.00 1.52 2.25
CA TYR A 6 2.86 1.18 0.84
C TYR A 6 4.20 0.66 0.33
N TYR A 7 4.27 -0.63 0.04
CA TYR A 7 5.50 -1.26 -0.44
C TYR A 7 5.47 -1.34 -1.96
N SER A 8 6.49 -0.78 -2.59
CA SER A 8 6.57 -0.69 -4.05
C SER A 8 8.03 -0.73 -4.49
N ARG A 9 8.27 -0.54 -5.78
CA ARG A 9 9.61 -0.37 -6.34
C ARG A 9 9.58 0.61 -7.51
N PRO A 10 10.76 1.14 -7.92
CA PRO A 10 10.84 1.99 -9.12
C PRO A 10 10.46 1.21 -10.37
N ASN A 11 10.04 1.95 -11.41
CA ASN A 11 9.71 1.39 -12.73
C ASN A 11 8.63 0.29 -12.66
N CYS A 12 7.61 0.54 -11.85
CA CYS A 12 6.50 -0.38 -11.67
C CYS A 12 5.20 0.37 -11.97
N ALA A 13 4.64 0.12 -13.17
CA ALA A 13 3.41 0.81 -13.60
C ALA A 13 2.25 0.51 -12.65
N LEU A 14 2.11 -0.73 -12.21
CA LEU A 14 1.06 -1.14 -11.28
C LEU A 14 1.20 -0.44 -9.92
N CYS A 15 2.45 -0.20 -9.50
CA CYS A 15 2.72 0.54 -8.26
C CYS A 15 2.34 2.01 -8.38
N GLU A 16 2.56 2.61 -9.53
CA GLU A 16 2.17 4.00 -9.79
C GLU A 16 0.66 4.14 -9.77
N GLU A 17 -0.04 3.25 -10.45
CA GLU A 17 -1.50 3.23 -10.46
C GLU A 17 -2.08 2.98 -9.07
N GLY A 18 -1.48 2.04 -8.34
CA GLY A 18 -1.90 1.72 -6.98
C GLY A 18 -1.75 2.90 -6.03
N LEU A 19 -0.68 3.67 -6.20
CA LEU A 19 -0.47 4.86 -5.37
C LEU A 19 -1.55 5.91 -5.61
N LEU A 20 -1.97 6.09 -6.87
CA LEU A 20 -3.06 7.00 -7.18
C LEU A 20 -4.35 6.57 -6.48
N THR A 21 -4.66 5.27 -6.51
CA THR A 21 -5.82 4.71 -5.82
C THR A 21 -5.73 4.99 -4.32
N LEU A 22 -4.56 4.72 -3.72
CA LEU A 22 -4.35 4.92 -2.29
C LEU A 22 -4.48 6.41 -1.90
N ARG A 23 -3.97 7.31 -2.74
CA ARG A 23 -4.10 8.76 -2.50
C ARG A 23 -5.56 9.21 -2.52
N LEU A 24 -6.39 8.63 -3.40
CA LEU A 24 -7.81 8.91 -3.43
C LEU A 24 -8.50 8.45 -2.14
N VAL A 25 -8.12 7.27 -1.65
CA VAL A 25 -8.64 6.78 -0.36
C VAL A 25 -8.22 7.72 0.76
N GLN A 26 -6.98 8.23 0.71
CA GLN A 26 -6.45 9.14 1.72
C GLN A 26 -7.22 10.47 1.77
N GLU A 27 -7.85 10.88 0.68
CA GLU A 27 -8.71 12.05 0.69
C GLU A 27 -9.97 11.84 1.52
N ASP A 28 -10.42 10.61 1.66
CA ASP A 28 -11.66 10.26 2.36
C ASP A 28 -11.43 9.70 3.77
N LEU A 29 -10.25 9.11 4.01
CA LEU A 29 -9.87 8.55 5.31
C LEU A 29 -8.55 9.17 5.76
N ALA A 30 -8.53 9.73 6.96
CA ALA A 30 -7.32 10.35 7.49
C ALA A 30 -6.33 9.29 7.98
N PHE A 31 -5.14 9.24 7.38
CA PHE A 31 -4.05 8.39 7.83
C PHE A 31 -2.71 8.95 7.34
N ASP A 32 -1.63 8.58 8.01
CA ASP A 32 -0.29 8.88 7.55
C ASP A 32 0.13 7.82 6.55
N LEU A 33 0.88 8.21 5.53
CA LEU A 33 1.33 7.31 4.49
C LEU A 33 2.85 7.24 4.45
N GLN A 34 3.38 6.02 4.52
CA GLN A 34 4.80 5.73 4.36
C GLN A 34 4.98 4.91 3.09
N ILE A 35 5.72 5.45 2.14
CA ILE A 35 6.01 4.76 0.88
C ILE A 35 7.42 4.18 0.98
N LEU A 36 7.54 2.87 0.83
CA LEU A 36 8.79 2.15 1.02
C LEU A 36 9.18 1.41 -0.27
N ASN A 37 10.44 1.57 -0.66
CA ASN A 37 11.01 0.86 -1.80
C ASN A 37 11.57 -0.47 -1.30
N ILE A 38 10.99 -1.58 -1.75
CA ILE A 38 11.42 -2.92 -1.30
C ILE A 38 12.83 -3.26 -1.73
N GLU A 39 13.36 -2.61 -2.76
CA GLU A 39 14.72 -2.85 -3.24
C GLU A 39 15.79 -2.32 -2.28
N GLU A 40 15.41 -1.48 -1.33
CA GLU A 40 16.32 -0.94 -0.34
C GLU A 40 16.49 -1.81 0.89
N ASP A 41 15.73 -2.91 0.99
CA ASP A 41 15.75 -3.81 2.14
C ASP A 41 15.55 -5.24 1.66
N ASP A 42 16.55 -6.10 1.87
CA ASP A 42 16.51 -7.47 1.38
C ASP A 42 15.34 -8.28 1.93
N ALA A 43 14.99 -8.07 3.19
CA ALA A 43 13.88 -8.78 3.82
C ALA A 43 12.54 -8.37 3.19
N LEU A 44 12.35 -7.08 2.93
CA LEU A 44 11.14 -6.57 2.28
C LEU A 44 11.07 -7.06 0.83
N HIS A 45 12.19 -7.05 0.13
CA HIS A 45 12.26 -7.52 -1.24
C HIS A 45 11.85 -8.99 -1.32
N GLU A 46 12.42 -9.83 -0.47
CA GLU A 46 12.10 -11.25 -0.45
C GLU A 46 10.63 -11.50 -0.11
N LYS A 47 10.09 -10.72 0.83
CA LYS A 47 8.70 -10.89 1.28
C LYS A 47 7.67 -10.45 0.23
N TYR A 48 7.93 -9.33 -0.44
CA TYR A 48 6.91 -8.67 -1.26
C TYR A 48 7.19 -8.61 -2.75
N MET A 49 8.33 -9.12 -3.23
CA MET A 49 8.75 -8.96 -4.63
C MET A 49 7.72 -9.45 -5.66
N LEU A 50 6.92 -10.45 -5.30
CA LEU A 50 5.89 -11.00 -6.19
C LEU A 50 4.49 -10.43 -5.91
N MET A 51 4.38 -9.53 -4.94
CA MET A 51 3.10 -9.01 -4.49
C MET A 51 2.88 -7.52 -4.76
N ILE A 52 3.96 -6.78 -4.99
CA ILE A 52 3.88 -5.32 -5.10
C ILE A 52 2.89 -4.86 -6.19
N PRO A 53 2.21 -3.72 -5.92
CA PRO A 53 2.25 -2.93 -4.68
C PRO A 53 1.47 -3.58 -3.54
N VAL A 54 1.90 -3.33 -2.29
CA VAL A 54 1.26 -3.91 -1.11
C VAL A 54 0.86 -2.79 -0.15
N VAL A 55 -0.38 -2.80 0.29
CA VAL A 55 -0.90 -1.86 1.30
C VAL A 55 -1.01 -2.60 2.62
N VAL A 56 -0.34 -2.09 3.64
CA VAL A 56 -0.30 -2.71 4.98
C VAL A 56 -0.72 -1.69 6.03
N CYS A 57 -1.57 -2.10 6.96
CA CYS A 57 -1.94 -1.29 8.12
C CYS A 57 -2.08 -2.20 9.33
N ASP A 58 -1.45 -1.80 10.45
CA ASP A 58 -1.45 -2.59 11.71
C ASP A 58 -0.97 -4.03 11.50
N GLY A 59 0.02 -4.22 10.64
CA GLY A 59 0.59 -5.54 10.38
C GLY A 59 -0.25 -6.42 9.46
N GLU A 60 -1.38 -5.94 8.97
CA GLU A 60 -2.24 -6.70 8.07
C GLU A 60 -2.15 -6.19 6.64
N VAL A 61 -2.07 -7.11 5.68
CA VAL A 61 -2.13 -6.76 4.27
C VAL A 61 -3.57 -6.42 3.92
N ILE A 62 -3.79 -5.17 3.54
CA ILE A 62 -5.14 -4.69 3.16
C ILE A 62 -5.48 -5.15 1.74
N GLN A 63 -4.55 -4.91 0.82
CA GLN A 63 -4.66 -5.38 -0.56
C GLN A 63 -3.28 -5.36 -1.20
N TYR A 64 -3.07 -6.18 -2.22
CA TYR A 64 -1.81 -6.18 -2.97
C TYR A 64 -2.08 -6.42 -4.46
N GLY A 65 -1.08 -6.08 -5.28
CA GLY A 65 -1.17 -6.25 -6.72
C GLY A 65 -2.03 -5.18 -7.37
N ASN A 66 -3.13 -5.57 -7.96
CA ASN A 66 -4.02 -4.63 -8.64
C ASN A 66 -5.01 -4.02 -7.62
N LEU A 67 -4.66 -2.83 -7.11
CA LEU A 67 -5.45 -2.17 -6.09
C LEU A 67 -6.73 -1.57 -6.68
N ASP A 68 -7.83 -1.64 -5.90
CA ASP A 68 -9.06 -0.94 -6.25
C ASP A 68 -9.55 -0.13 -5.05
N TYR A 69 -10.21 0.98 -5.34
CA TYR A 69 -10.66 1.91 -4.32
C TYR A 69 -11.58 1.28 -3.25
N PRO A 70 -12.66 0.56 -3.63
CA PRO A 70 -13.56 0.02 -2.62
C PRO A 70 -12.89 -0.94 -1.65
N THR A 71 -12.04 -1.83 -2.15
CA THR A 71 -11.35 -2.81 -1.31
C THR A 71 -10.37 -2.14 -0.35
N VAL A 72 -9.58 -1.20 -0.86
CA VAL A 72 -8.62 -0.46 -0.03
C VAL A 72 -9.36 0.40 1.00
N TYR A 73 -10.41 1.10 0.57
CA TYR A 73 -11.21 1.93 1.48
C TYR A 73 -11.79 1.10 2.62
N GLU A 74 -12.48 0.01 2.30
CA GLU A 74 -13.12 -0.84 3.31
C GLU A 74 -12.11 -1.45 4.26
N GLY A 75 -10.99 -1.93 3.74
CA GLY A 75 -9.94 -2.50 4.57
C GLY A 75 -9.33 -1.49 5.52
N LEU A 76 -9.04 -0.28 5.05
CA LEU A 76 -8.47 0.77 5.90
C LEU A 76 -9.49 1.35 6.85
N ASP A 77 -10.75 1.47 6.44
CA ASP A 77 -11.82 1.97 7.30
C ASP A 77 -12.01 1.06 8.53
N ASP A 78 -11.88 -0.24 8.34
CA ASP A 78 -11.95 -1.21 9.45
C ASP A 78 -10.78 -1.06 10.43
N GLU A 79 -9.61 -0.63 9.96
CA GLU A 79 -8.41 -0.44 10.80
C GLU A 79 -8.39 0.94 11.47
N ILE A 80 -8.98 1.92 10.84
CA ILE A 80 -9.00 3.30 11.31
C ILE A 80 -10.25 3.59 12.12
#